data_c48b01024340f18835c1e33fad36c9ad
#
_entry.id   c48b01024340f18835c1e33fad36c9ad
#
_cell.length_a   1.000
_cell.length_b   1.000
_cell.length_c   1.000
_cell.angle_alpha   90.00
_cell.angle_beta   90.00
_cell.angle_gamma   90.00
#
_symmetry.space_group_name_H-M   'P 1'
#
loop_
_entity.id
_entity.type
_entity.pdbx_description
1 polymer ?
#
loop_
_entity_poly.entity_id
_entity_poly.type
_entity_poly.pdbx_seq_one_letter_code
_entity_poly.pdbx_strand_id
1 'polypeptide(L)'
;KKQRYNFVQRLIHKKRIVKLNREKYYLIPIKAKTGGWAEDPFILADEIFNSKDYFIGGWSAANYWHLTDQIPFRIEVFTTKRQGRKKILNTEFIFRRTTPEKIKRAVIRKINKHTFLIINKKEAKKWMKLRE
;
A
#
# COMPACT_ATOMS: atom_id res chain seq x y z
N LYS A 1 25.82 16.28 3.65
CA LYS A 1 24.42 16.25 3.19
C LYS A 1 24.26 16.33 1.67
N LYS A 2 25.06 17.17 0.99
CA LYS A 2 24.99 17.29 -0.47
C LYS A 2 25.37 16.00 -1.19
N GLN A 3 26.39 15.29 -0.71
CA GLN A 3 26.82 14.02 -1.34
C GLN A 3 25.75 12.94 -1.22
N ARG A 4 25.08 12.85 -0.06
CA ARG A 4 24.00 11.89 0.15
C ARG A 4 22.80 12.18 -0.75
N TYR A 5 22.44 13.44 -0.89
CA TYR A 5 21.35 13.86 -1.78
C TYR A 5 21.67 13.49 -3.24
N ASN A 6 22.88 13.79 -3.69
CA ASN A 6 23.29 13.46 -5.07
C ASN A 6 23.29 11.95 -5.33
N PHE A 7 23.71 11.15 -4.35
CA PHE A 7 23.69 9.69 -4.46
C PHE A 7 22.26 9.17 -4.64
N VAL A 8 21.33 9.64 -3.82
CA VAL A 8 19.93 9.26 -3.89
C VAL A 8 19.33 9.66 -5.23
N GLN A 9 19.60 10.87 -5.72
CA GLN A 9 19.12 11.34 -7.01
C GLN A 9 19.62 10.48 -8.16
N ARG A 10 20.86 10.03 -8.12
CA ARG A 10 21.39 9.12 -9.14
C ARG A 10 20.65 7.80 -9.14
N LEU A 11 20.35 7.24 -7.98
CA LEU A 11 19.61 5.97 -7.88
C LEU A 11 18.19 6.10 -8.42
N ILE A 12 17.52 7.21 -8.14
CA ILE A 12 16.19 7.48 -8.68
C ILE A 12 16.25 7.58 -10.20
N HIS A 13 17.23 8.30 -10.74
CA HIS A 13 17.41 8.48 -12.16
C HIS A 13 17.67 7.16 -12.88
N LYS A 14 18.40 6.24 -12.24
CA LYS A 14 18.65 4.90 -12.78
C LYS A 14 17.51 3.91 -12.53
N LYS A 15 16.41 4.35 -11.95
CA LYS A 15 15.24 3.53 -11.62
C LYS A 15 15.53 2.35 -10.70
N ARG A 16 16.57 2.46 -9.86
CA ARG A 16 16.94 1.43 -8.87
C ARG A 16 16.36 1.69 -7.50
N ILE A 17 15.78 2.88 -7.29
CA ILE A 17 15.21 3.27 -6.03
C ILE A 17 13.88 3.96 -6.29
N VAL A 18 12.89 3.65 -5.47
CA VAL A 18 11.56 4.24 -5.57
C VAL A 18 11.25 4.96 -4.27
N LYS A 19 10.81 6.21 -4.38
CA LYS A 19 10.43 6.99 -3.21
C LYS A 19 9.04 6.57 -2.73
N LEU A 20 8.93 6.05 -1.50
CA LEU A 20 7.67 5.64 -0.90
C LEU A 20 6.99 6.79 -0.16
N ASN A 21 7.77 7.58 0.59
CA ASN A 21 7.30 8.76 1.28
C ASN A 21 8.48 9.70 1.54
N ARG A 22 8.27 10.78 2.31
CA ARG A 22 9.33 11.76 2.58
C ARG A 22 10.55 11.20 3.28
N GLU A 23 10.38 10.10 4.02
CA GLU A 23 11.43 9.50 4.83
C GLU A 23 12.01 8.24 4.23
N LYS A 24 11.29 7.57 3.33
CA LYS A 24 11.65 6.23 2.86
C LYS A 24 11.82 6.15 1.35
N TYR A 25 12.86 5.43 0.97
CA TYR A 25 13.09 5.00 -0.41
C TYR A 25 13.13 3.48 -0.42
N TYR A 26 12.61 2.89 -1.48
CA TYR A 26 12.64 1.45 -1.66
C TYR A 26 13.71 1.11 -2.69
N LEU A 27 14.68 0.29 -2.29
CA LEU A 27 15.77 -0.15 -3.17
C LEU A 27 15.33 -1.39 -3.95
N ILE A 28 15.28 -1.27 -5.27
CA ILE A 28 14.90 -2.38 -6.14
C ILE A 28 16.05 -3.38 -6.21
N PRO A 29 15.83 -4.67 -5.88
CA PRO A 29 16.87 -5.68 -5.95
C PRO A 29 17.45 -5.83 -7.36
N ILE A 30 18.74 -6.07 -7.46
CA ILE A 30 19.44 -6.22 -8.75
C ILE A 30 18.81 -7.34 -9.59
N LYS A 31 18.32 -8.39 -8.94
CA LYS A 31 17.69 -9.53 -9.62
C LYS A 31 16.38 -9.17 -10.33
N ALA A 32 15.85 -7.98 -10.11
CA ALA A 32 14.57 -7.54 -10.65
C ALA A 32 14.71 -6.63 -11.88
N LYS A 33 15.82 -6.70 -12.60
CA LYS A 33 16.11 -5.81 -13.74
C LYS A 33 15.11 -5.91 -14.88
N THR A 34 14.37 -6.99 -14.97
CA THR A 34 13.46 -7.26 -16.09
C THR A 34 12.06 -6.71 -15.89
N GLY A 35 11.82 -5.94 -14.82
CA GLY A 35 10.53 -5.32 -14.57
C GLY A 35 9.43 -6.23 -14.07
N GLY A 36 9.71 -7.53 -13.90
CA GLY A 36 8.74 -8.48 -13.38
C GLY A 36 8.70 -8.61 -11.87
N TRP A 37 9.57 -7.89 -11.17
CA TRP A 37 9.62 -7.94 -9.72
C TRP A 37 8.62 -6.98 -9.11
N ALA A 38 7.88 -7.45 -8.09
CA ALA A 38 6.98 -6.61 -7.33
C ALA A 38 6.96 -7.04 -5.87
N GLU A 39 7.04 -6.08 -4.96
CA GLU A 39 6.78 -6.31 -3.55
C GLU A 39 5.28 -6.50 -3.35
N ASP A 40 4.88 -7.20 -2.28
CA ASP A 40 3.48 -7.34 -1.96
C ASP A 40 2.84 -5.96 -1.76
N PRO A 41 1.72 -5.65 -2.45
CA PRO A 41 1.11 -4.32 -2.37
C PRO A 41 0.70 -3.91 -0.96
N PHE A 42 0.28 -4.85 -0.12
CA PHE A 42 -0.15 -4.53 1.25
C PHE A 42 1.05 -4.13 2.10
N ILE A 43 2.20 -4.75 1.87
CA ILE A 43 3.45 -4.39 2.54
C ILE A 43 3.91 -3.00 2.07
N LEU A 44 3.82 -2.71 0.78
CA LEU A 44 4.14 -1.38 0.25
C LEU A 44 3.26 -0.30 0.89
N ALA A 45 1.96 -0.57 1.04
CA ALA A 45 1.06 0.38 1.70
C ALA A 45 1.49 0.66 3.13
N ASP A 46 1.85 -0.38 3.88
CA ASP A 46 2.33 -0.23 5.25
C ASP A 46 3.58 0.63 5.32
N GLU A 47 4.52 0.42 4.39
CA GLU A 47 5.75 1.21 4.33
C GLU A 47 5.48 2.68 3.96
N ILE A 48 4.54 2.93 3.06
CA ILE A 48 4.18 4.30 2.66
C ILE A 48 3.68 5.11 3.87
N PHE A 49 2.90 4.48 4.75
CA PHE A 49 2.28 5.15 5.89
C PHE A 49 3.01 4.92 7.20
N ASN A 50 4.19 4.29 7.18
CA ASN A 50 4.99 4.01 8.37
C ASN A 50 4.20 3.25 9.44
N SER A 51 3.41 2.28 8.99
CA SER A 51 2.63 1.35 9.83
C SER A 51 1.54 2.00 10.66
N LYS A 52 1.07 3.17 10.28
CA LYS A 52 0.02 3.87 11.05
C LYS A 52 -0.82 4.80 10.17
N ASP A 53 -2.01 5.12 10.66
CA ASP A 53 -2.97 6.03 10.04
C ASP A 53 -3.41 5.59 8.64
N TYR A 54 -3.61 4.27 8.48
CA TYR A 54 -4.15 3.71 7.25
C TYR A 54 -4.80 2.35 7.52
N PHE A 55 -5.57 1.86 6.57
CA PHE A 55 -5.92 0.45 6.46
C PHE A 55 -6.21 0.10 5.01
N ILE A 56 -5.99 -1.16 4.66
CA ILE A 56 -6.42 -1.69 3.37
C ILE A 56 -7.92 -1.92 3.45
N GLY A 57 -8.66 -1.40 2.48
CA GLY A 57 -10.12 -1.50 2.48
C GLY A 57 -10.68 -1.77 1.10
N GLY A 58 -11.96 -1.48 0.92
CA GLY A 58 -12.65 -1.62 -0.36
C GLY A 58 -12.60 -3.05 -0.92
N TRP A 59 -12.51 -3.16 -2.23
CA TRP A 59 -12.45 -4.46 -2.90
C TRP A 59 -11.17 -5.22 -2.58
N SER A 60 -10.09 -4.53 -2.24
CA SER A 60 -8.83 -5.18 -1.84
C SER A 60 -9.02 -5.98 -0.55
N ALA A 61 -9.70 -5.41 0.43
CA ALA A 61 -10.00 -6.11 1.67
C ALA A 61 -11.02 -7.23 1.45
N ALA A 62 -12.04 -7.00 0.62
CA ALA A 62 -13.02 -8.03 0.30
C ALA A 62 -12.35 -9.25 -0.33
N ASN A 63 -11.43 -9.04 -1.25
CA ASN A 63 -10.67 -10.13 -1.86
C ASN A 63 -9.78 -10.83 -0.84
N TYR A 64 -9.10 -10.08 0.02
CA TYR A 64 -8.25 -10.66 1.07
C TYR A 64 -9.03 -11.61 1.99
N TRP A 65 -10.24 -11.22 2.37
CA TRP A 65 -11.08 -12.02 3.25
C TRP A 65 -11.89 -13.08 2.51
N HIS A 66 -11.64 -13.27 1.22
CA HIS A 66 -12.34 -14.25 0.37
C HIS A 66 -13.85 -13.98 0.26
N LEU A 67 -14.24 -12.72 0.33
CA LEU A 67 -15.64 -12.31 0.15
C LEU A 67 -15.99 -12.15 -1.33
N THR A 68 -15.00 -12.04 -2.19
CA THR A 68 -15.16 -11.98 -3.63
C THR A 68 -13.99 -12.70 -4.32
N ASP A 69 -14.26 -13.28 -5.48
CA ASP A 69 -13.23 -13.94 -6.29
C ASP A 69 -12.51 -12.97 -7.22
N GLN A 70 -13.04 -11.75 -7.37
CA GLN A 70 -12.43 -10.76 -8.24
C GLN A 70 -11.16 -10.20 -7.61
N ILE A 71 -10.06 -10.24 -8.38
CA ILE A 71 -8.79 -9.67 -7.96
C ILE A 71 -8.79 -8.21 -8.41
N PRO A 72 -8.74 -7.24 -7.49
CA PRO A 72 -8.77 -5.83 -7.87
C PRO A 72 -7.47 -5.39 -8.55
N PHE A 73 -7.59 -4.55 -9.58
CA PHE A 73 -6.45 -3.94 -10.26
C PHE A 73 -5.72 -2.94 -9.37
N ARG A 74 -6.44 -2.36 -8.42
CA ARG A 74 -5.95 -1.27 -7.60
C ARG A 74 -6.07 -1.63 -6.14
N ILE A 75 -5.13 -1.16 -5.36
CA ILE A 75 -5.15 -1.36 -3.92
C ILE A 75 -5.77 -0.12 -3.28
N GLU A 76 -6.90 -0.31 -2.60
CA GLU A 76 -7.60 0.78 -1.93
C GLU A 76 -7.07 0.94 -0.51
N VAL A 77 -6.50 2.09 -0.23
CA VAL A 77 -5.91 2.42 1.07
C VAL A 77 -6.67 3.61 1.66
N PHE A 78 -7.22 3.41 2.85
CA PHE A 78 -7.98 4.44 3.54
C PHE A 78 -7.08 5.10 4.59
N THR A 79 -7.04 6.43 4.58
CA THR A 79 -6.17 7.21 5.47
C THR A 79 -6.81 8.56 5.77
N THR A 80 -6.41 9.18 6.87
CA THR A 80 -6.87 10.54 7.19
C THR A 80 -6.06 11.62 6.48
N LYS A 81 -4.92 11.25 5.87
CA LYS A 81 -3.92 12.22 5.42
C LYS A 81 -4.03 12.64 3.95
N ARG A 82 -4.58 11.81 3.09
CA ARG A 82 -4.54 12.11 1.66
C ARG A 82 -5.67 11.42 0.89
N GLN A 83 -5.88 11.91 -0.32
CA GLN A 83 -6.81 11.33 -1.29
C GLN A 83 -6.15 11.42 -2.66
N GLY A 84 -6.44 10.46 -3.53
CA GLY A 84 -5.89 10.47 -4.89
C GLY A 84 -5.36 9.12 -5.31
N ARG A 85 -4.54 9.11 -6.36
CA ARG A 85 -3.97 7.90 -6.94
C ARG A 85 -2.46 8.01 -7.04
N LYS A 86 -1.77 6.87 -6.91
CA LYS A 86 -0.32 6.81 -7.10
C LYS A 86 0.06 5.42 -7.60
N LYS A 87 0.94 5.37 -8.60
CA LYS A 87 1.48 4.11 -9.10
C LYS A 87 2.89 3.92 -8.56
N ILE A 88 3.13 2.80 -7.90
CA ILE A 88 4.44 2.43 -7.35
C ILE A 88 4.72 1.00 -7.78
N LEU A 89 5.84 0.75 -8.47
CA LEU A 89 6.29 -0.60 -8.85
C LEU A 89 5.18 -1.45 -9.49
N ASN A 90 4.54 -0.95 -10.52
CA ASN A 90 3.44 -1.65 -11.22
C ASN A 90 2.16 -1.85 -10.40
N THR A 91 2.09 -1.28 -9.21
CA THR A 91 0.90 -1.33 -8.37
C THR A 91 0.25 0.05 -8.34
N GLU A 92 -1.02 0.13 -8.68
CA GLU A 92 -1.78 1.36 -8.59
C GLU A 92 -2.50 1.40 -7.25
N PHE A 93 -2.24 2.45 -6.46
CA PHE A 93 -2.90 2.70 -5.20
C PHE A 93 -3.96 3.77 -5.35
N ILE A 94 -5.12 3.57 -4.73
CA ILE A 94 -6.13 4.59 -4.58
C ILE A 94 -6.19 4.94 -3.10
N PHE A 95 -5.90 6.19 -2.77
CA PHE A 95 -5.98 6.68 -1.40
C PHE A 95 -7.35 7.34 -1.21
N ARG A 96 -8.07 6.88 -0.22
CA ARG A 96 -9.40 7.40 0.11
C ARG A 96 -9.37 7.96 1.52
N ARG A 97 -9.98 9.10 1.71
CA ARG A 97 -10.04 9.73 3.02
C ARG A 97 -11.02 9.00 3.93
N THR A 98 -10.63 8.82 5.18
CA THR A 98 -11.45 8.16 6.18
C THR A 98 -11.31 8.89 7.52
N THR A 99 -12.03 8.41 8.55
CA THR A 99 -11.97 8.97 9.90
C THR A 99 -11.08 8.14 10.80
N PRO A 100 -10.50 8.73 11.87
CA PRO A 100 -9.72 7.97 12.83
C PRO A 100 -10.48 6.82 13.49
N GLU A 101 -11.79 6.97 13.65
CA GLU A 101 -12.63 5.92 14.23
C GLU A 101 -12.67 4.66 13.38
N LYS A 102 -12.74 4.83 12.07
CA LYS A 102 -12.72 3.70 11.14
C LYS A 102 -11.36 3.02 11.13
N ILE A 103 -10.29 3.78 11.26
CA ILE A 103 -8.93 3.22 11.34
C ILE A 103 -8.79 2.31 12.57
N LYS A 104 -9.42 2.67 13.68
CA LYS A 104 -9.41 1.84 14.89
C LYS A 104 -10.06 0.47 14.70
N ARG A 105 -10.90 0.31 13.69
CA ARG A 105 -11.56 -0.96 13.38
C ARG A 105 -10.69 -1.88 12.53
N ALA A 106 -9.54 -1.42 12.09
CA ALA A 106 -8.60 -2.22 11.33
C ALA A 106 -7.93 -3.26 12.22
N VAL A 107 -7.55 -4.38 11.62
CA VAL A 107 -6.82 -5.44 12.30
C VAL A 107 -5.44 -5.58 11.72
N ILE A 108 -4.52 -6.16 12.49
CA ILE A 108 -3.15 -6.40 12.07
C ILE A 108 -3.04 -7.81 11.51
N ARG A 109 -2.53 -7.94 10.28
CA ARG A 109 -2.29 -9.23 9.63
C ARG A 109 -0.83 -9.27 9.18
N LYS A 110 -0.35 -10.44 8.78
CA LYS A 110 1.03 -10.65 8.35
C LYS A 110 1.10 -11.32 6.98
N ILE A 111 2.07 -10.88 6.19
CA ILE A 111 2.50 -11.57 4.97
C ILE A 111 4.02 -11.66 5.05
N ASN A 112 4.58 -12.89 5.00
CA ASN A 112 6.03 -13.10 5.05
C ASN A 112 6.70 -12.38 6.22
N LYS A 113 6.10 -12.48 7.40
CA LYS A 113 6.61 -11.86 8.65
C LYS A 113 6.49 -10.33 8.71
N HIS A 114 5.97 -9.70 7.67
CA HIS A 114 5.72 -8.26 7.69
C HIS A 114 4.25 -7.99 8.01
N THR A 115 3.99 -7.09 8.95
CA THR A 115 2.63 -6.73 9.36
C THR A 115 2.06 -5.63 8.50
N PHE A 116 0.73 -5.63 8.37
CA PHE A 116 0.00 -4.56 7.71
C PHE A 116 -1.37 -4.40 8.37
N LEU A 117 -2.02 -3.26 8.12
CA LEU A 117 -3.35 -2.96 8.65
C LEU A 117 -4.39 -3.16 7.57
N ILE A 118 -5.43 -3.90 7.87
CA ILE A 118 -6.54 -4.16 6.97
C ILE A 118 -7.86 -4.05 7.75
N ILE A 119 -8.91 -3.54 7.10
CA ILE A 119 -10.22 -3.46 7.76
C ILE A 119 -10.69 -4.87 8.11
N ASN A 120 -11.39 -5.02 9.23
CA ASN A 120 -11.85 -6.33 9.66
C ASN A 120 -12.87 -6.91 8.68
N LYS A 121 -13.05 -8.23 8.72
CA LYS A 121 -13.93 -8.94 7.80
C LYS A 121 -15.37 -8.44 7.83
N LYS A 122 -15.89 -8.15 9.02
CA LYS A 122 -17.26 -7.67 9.21
C LYS A 122 -17.50 -6.34 8.51
N GLU A 123 -16.57 -5.40 8.67
CA GLU A 123 -16.66 -4.08 8.02
C GLU A 123 -16.47 -4.20 6.50
N ALA A 124 -15.58 -5.07 6.05
CA ALA A 124 -15.37 -5.32 4.62
C ALA A 124 -16.66 -5.87 3.99
N LYS A 125 -17.35 -6.77 4.66
CA LYS A 125 -18.61 -7.33 4.21
C LYS A 125 -19.70 -6.27 4.11
N LYS A 126 -19.80 -5.39 5.11
CA LYS A 126 -20.75 -4.27 5.08
C LYS A 126 -20.48 -3.33 3.91
N TRP A 127 -19.20 -3.00 3.70
CA TRP A 127 -18.80 -2.13 2.61
C TRP A 127 -19.20 -2.71 1.26
N MET A 128 -18.96 -4.00 1.07
CA MET A 128 -19.26 -4.69 -0.18
C MET A 128 -20.76 -4.72 -0.45
N LYS A 129 -21.58 -4.98 0.57
CA LYS A 129 -23.05 -5.01 0.44
C LYS A 129 -23.63 -3.69 -0.02
N LEU A 130 -23.06 -2.57 0.41
CA LEU A 130 -23.52 -1.24 0.01
C LEU A 130 -23.28 -0.93 -1.47
N ARG A 131 -22.45 -1.73 -2.14
CA ARG A 131 -22.07 -1.51 -3.54
C ARG A 131 -22.62 -2.57 -4.50
N GLU A 132 -23.33 -3.54 -3.98
CA GLU A 132 -24.01 -4.54 -4.80
C GLU A 132 -25.33 -4.02 -5.38
#